data_ac097253d41ef0b8a1e2f00b61fb7b1d
#
_entry.id   ac097253d41ef0b8a1e2f00b61fb7b1d
#
_cell.length_a   1.000
_cell.length_b   1.000
_cell.length_c   1.000
_cell.angle_alpha   90.00
_cell.angle_beta   90.00
_cell.angle_gamma   90.00
#
_symmetry.space_group_name_H-M   'P 1'
#
loop_
_entity.id
_entity.type
_entity.pdbx_description
1 polymer ?
#
loop_
_entity_poly.entity_id
_entity_poly.type
_entity_poly.pdbx_seq_one_letter_code
_entity_poly.pdbx_strand_id
1 'polypeptide(L)'
;MTQIAPGVYSMEQNKGGHVHAFLLDNGTDLTLIDTLFDTDARQILDRIQSIGRTLGDLKHIVLTHGHRSHLGGLAILKRLSGANVYSHEWEADIIAGERPAQPVTIVPMRPPSTYWRVYYLQFGAALGRGKHPPCPVGSTLKDGDMVGPVQVLHTPGHTPGHLAFWWPERRILFAGDAIATYPVFEAGWPAFNLNPTQQRTSIRRMADLEADVVAVGHGDPITGGAAERLRSLI
;
A
#
# COMPACT_ATOMS: atom_id res chain seq x y z
N MET A 1 10.59 0.88 -12.88
CA MET A 1 11.06 1.35 -11.55
C MET A 1 11.39 2.82 -11.65
N THR A 2 10.67 3.70 -10.94
CA THR A 2 10.72 5.16 -11.18
C THR A 2 10.96 5.90 -9.87
N GLN A 3 11.80 6.91 -9.87
CA GLN A 3 11.90 7.90 -8.80
C GLN A 3 10.77 8.91 -9.01
N ILE A 4 9.79 8.95 -8.08
CA ILE A 4 8.62 9.84 -8.19
C ILE A 4 8.82 11.19 -7.50
N ALA A 5 9.79 11.27 -6.61
CA ALA A 5 10.27 12.50 -5.97
C ALA A 5 11.69 12.25 -5.41
N PRO A 6 12.47 13.28 -5.06
CA PRO A 6 13.78 13.09 -4.42
C PRO A 6 13.68 12.15 -3.20
N GLY A 7 14.46 11.05 -3.20
CA GLY A 7 14.45 10.05 -2.13
C GLY A 7 13.20 9.17 -2.06
N VAL A 8 12.31 9.19 -3.08
CA VAL A 8 11.10 8.36 -3.13
C VAL A 8 11.10 7.52 -4.40
N TYR A 9 11.19 6.22 -4.23
CA TYR A 9 11.30 5.26 -5.33
C TYR A 9 10.08 4.35 -5.38
N SER A 10 9.40 4.34 -6.53
CA SER A 10 8.30 3.42 -6.81
C SER A 10 8.82 2.15 -7.46
N MET A 11 8.36 1.02 -6.95
CA MET A 11 8.55 -0.30 -7.53
C MET A 11 7.20 -0.90 -7.84
N GLU A 12 7.06 -1.54 -9.00
CA GLU A 12 5.79 -2.05 -9.48
C GLU A 12 5.87 -3.49 -9.93
N GLN A 13 4.76 -4.21 -9.82
CA GLN A 13 4.57 -5.52 -10.41
C GLN A 13 3.21 -5.63 -11.09
N ASN A 14 3.18 -6.12 -12.32
CA ASN A 14 1.91 -6.39 -13.03
C ASN A 14 1.10 -7.53 -12.38
N LYS A 15 1.75 -8.42 -11.65
CA LYS A 15 1.10 -9.41 -10.79
C LYS A 15 0.38 -8.69 -9.65
N GLY A 16 -0.74 -9.25 -9.20
CA GLY A 16 -1.51 -8.65 -8.11
C GLY A 16 -2.26 -7.36 -8.48
N GLY A 17 -2.39 -7.04 -9.78
CA GLY A 17 -3.18 -5.90 -10.25
C GLY A 17 -2.42 -4.59 -10.34
N HIS A 18 -1.24 -4.59 -10.94
CA HIS A 18 -0.38 -3.40 -11.07
C HIS A 18 -0.05 -2.79 -9.70
N VAL A 19 0.43 -3.68 -8.80
CA VAL A 19 0.71 -3.32 -7.41
C VAL A 19 2.01 -2.55 -7.27
N HIS A 20 2.03 -1.59 -6.34
CA HIS A 20 3.19 -0.78 -6.00
C HIS A 20 3.67 -1.00 -4.57
N ALA A 21 4.96 -0.76 -4.37
CA ALA A 21 5.61 -0.52 -3.09
C ALA A 21 6.52 0.69 -3.21
N PHE A 22 6.74 1.40 -2.11
CA PHE A 22 7.50 2.66 -2.13
C PHE A 22 8.65 2.59 -1.12
N LEU A 23 9.87 2.84 -1.62
CA LEU A 23 11.06 2.95 -0.78
C LEU A 23 11.37 4.43 -0.55
N LEU A 24 11.46 4.83 0.70
CA LEU A 24 11.73 6.19 1.15
C LEU A 24 13.14 6.24 1.72
N ASP A 25 13.98 7.10 1.17
CA ASP A 25 15.30 7.44 1.68
C ASP A 25 15.26 8.86 2.27
N ASN A 26 15.33 8.96 3.60
CA ASN A 26 15.36 10.24 4.31
C ASN A 26 16.79 10.75 4.56
N GLY A 27 17.80 10.05 4.01
CA GLY A 27 19.23 10.34 4.20
C GLY A 27 19.85 9.60 5.38
N THR A 28 19.09 9.25 6.42
CA THR A 28 19.57 8.52 7.59
C THR A 28 19.30 7.02 7.45
N ASP A 29 18.07 6.66 7.17
CA ASP A 29 17.59 5.28 7.04
C ASP A 29 16.58 5.14 5.92
N LEU A 30 16.14 3.90 5.70
CA LEU A 30 15.13 3.55 4.72
C LEU A 30 13.84 3.12 5.41
N THR A 31 12.72 3.65 4.89
CA THR A 31 11.37 3.20 5.20
C THR A 31 10.74 2.60 3.95
N LEU A 32 10.16 1.41 4.06
CA LEU A 32 9.47 0.74 2.96
C LEU A 32 7.97 0.72 3.23
N ILE A 33 7.18 1.17 2.28
CA ILE A 33 5.71 1.10 2.31
C ILE A 33 5.28 -0.05 1.40
N ASP A 34 4.65 -1.08 1.98
CA ASP A 34 4.26 -2.34 1.34
C ASP A 34 5.43 -3.13 0.74
N THR A 35 5.19 -4.37 0.30
CA THR A 35 6.28 -5.28 -0.07
C THR A 35 6.04 -6.06 -1.37
N LEU A 36 5.15 -5.55 -2.25
CA LEU A 36 4.80 -6.14 -3.53
C LEU A 36 4.16 -7.56 -3.41
N PHE A 37 3.95 -8.19 -4.56
CA PHE A 37 3.30 -9.50 -4.66
C PHE A 37 4.28 -10.67 -4.56
N ASP A 38 5.48 -10.56 -5.14
CA ASP A 38 6.45 -11.67 -5.20
C ASP A 38 7.15 -11.88 -3.87
N THR A 39 7.32 -13.16 -3.49
CA THR A 39 7.83 -13.55 -2.17
C THR A 39 9.36 -13.51 -2.06
N ASP A 40 10.07 -13.32 -3.17
CA ASP A 40 11.53 -13.23 -3.20
C ASP A 40 12.07 -11.82 -2.91
N ALA A 41 11.20 -10.81 -2.90
CA ALA A 41 11.50 -9.40 -2.70
C ALA A 41 12.60 -8.82 -3.62
N ARG A 42 12.93 -9.51 -4.72
CA ARG A 42 14.08 -9.20 -5.58
C ARG A 42 14.09 -7.74 -6.02
N GLN A 43 12.96 -7.21 -6.51
CA GLN A 43 12.89 -5.82 -6.96
C GLN A 43 13.21 -4.80 -5.87
N ILE A 44 12.84 -5.08 -4.62
CA ILE A 44 13.10 -4.21 -3.48
C ILE A 44 14.59 -4.27 -3.11
N LEU A 45 15.16 -5.48 -3.07
CA LEU A 45 16.58 -5.68 -2.80
C LEU A 45 17.46 -5.00 -3.86
N ASP A 46 17.15 -5.21 -5.14
CA ASP A 46 17.85 -4.58 -6.26
C ASP A 46 17.73 -3.05 -6.20
N ARG A 47 16.56 -2.51 -5.78
CA ARG A 47 16.38 -1.07 -5.61
C ARG A 47 17.28 -0.51 -4.50
N ILE A 48 17.29 -1.12 -3.32
CA ILE A 48 18.16 -0.69 -2.20
C ILE A 48 19.61 -0.63 -2.65
N GLN A 49 20.08 -1.69 -3.33
CA GLN A 49 21.44 -1.73 -3.85
C GLN A 49 21.69 -0.66 -4.92
N SER A 50 20.75 -0.44 -5.86
CA SER A 50 20.91 0.49 -6.99
C SER A 50 21.02 1.96 -6.57
N ILE A 51 20.53 2.31 -5.38
CA ILE A 51 20.65 3.67 -4.82
C ILE A 51 21.86 3.81 -3.87
N GLY A 52 22.76 2.82 -3.86
CA GLY A 52 23.96 2.84 -3.03
C GLY A 52 23.72 2.60 -1.54
N ARG A 53 22.53 2.09 -1.17
CA ARG A 53 22.18 1.76 0.20
C ARG A 53 22.35 0.25 0.47
N THR A 54 22.36 -0.10 1.73
CA THR A 54 22.43 -1.49 2.19
C THR A 54 21.11 -1.94 2.80
N LEU A 55 20.91 -3.24 2.88
CA LEU A 55 19.73 -3.78 3.54
C LEU A 55 19.69 -3.46 5.05
N GLY A 56 20.86 -3.24 5.65
CA GLY A 56 20.96 -2.78 7.05
C GLY A 56 20.41 -1.37 7.28
N ASP A 57 20.25 -0.55 6.23
CA ASP A 57 19.65 0.78 6.32
C ASP A 57 18.12 0.71 6.36
N LEU A 58 17.50 -0.41 5.94
CA LEU A 58 16.05 -0.62 6.03
C LEU A 58 15.67 -0.85 7.50
N LYS A 59 15.13 0.18 8.15
CA LYS A 59 14.73 0.15 9.56
C LYS A 59 13.23 -0.06 9.75
N HIS A 60 12.42 0.41 8.81
CA HIS A 60 10.98 0.41 8.94
C HIS A 60 10.31 -0.21 7.71
N ILE A 61 9.41 -1.17 7.92
CA ILE A 61 8.48 -1.69 6.92
C ILE A 61 7.08 -1.37 7.43
N VAL A 62 6.40 -0.44 6.79
CA VAL A 62 5.04 -0.04 7.15
C VAL A 62 4.06 -0.60 6.13
N LEU A 63 2.96 -1.15 6.59
CA LEU A 63 1.97 -1.82 5.73
C LEU A 63 0.68 -1.03 5.72
N THR A 64 0.15 -0.82 4.52
CA THR A 64 -1.14 -0.15 4.35
C THR A 64 -2.27 -1.03 4.86
N HIS A 65 -2.26 -2.34 4.55
CA HIS A 65 -3.26 -3.32 4.98
C HIS A 65 -2.80 -4.77 4.71
N GLY A 66 -3.66 -5.74 5.06
CA GLY A 66 -3.34 -7.17 5.06
C GLY A 66 -3.61 -7.95 3.77
N HIS A 67 -3.77 -7.31 2.60
CA HIS A 67 -3.98 -8.05 1.35
C HIS A 67 -2.66 -8.60 0.78
N ARG A 68 -2.78 -9.79 0.17
CA ARG A 68 -1.66 -10.58 -0.39
C ARG A 68 -0.75 -9.79 -1.33
N SER A 69 -1.31 -8.87 -2.11
CA SER A 69 -0.56 -8.07 -3.09
C SER A 69 0.48 -7.15 -2.44
N HIS A 70 0.32 -6.83 -1.17
CA HIS A 70 1.19 -5.92 -0.40
C HIS A 70 2.16 -6.64 0.54
N LEU A 71 2.00 -7.95 0.73
CA LEU A 71 2.69 -8.74 1.76
C LEU A 71 3.72 -9.73 1.20
N GLY A 72 3.93 -9.76 -0.12
CA GLY A 72 4.72 -10.81 -0.76
C GLY A 72 6.13 -10.94 -0.22
N GLY A 73 6.90 -9.86 -0.29
CA GLY A 73 8.30 -9.83 0.15
C GLY A 73 8.52 -9.64 1.65
N LEU A 74 7.45 -9.47 2.44
CA LEU A 74 7.54 -9.04 3.84
C LEU A 74 8.40 -9.97 4.71
N ALA A 75 8.09 -11.26 4.70
CA ALA A 75 8.76 -12.22 5.58
C ALA A 75 10.28 -12.34 5.29
N ILE A 76 10.67 -12.31 4.01
CA ILE A 76 12.09 -12.36 3.64
C ILE A 76 12.79 -11.05 3.97
N LEU A 77 12.17 -9.90 3.71
CA LEU A 77 12.75 -8.60 4.02
C LEU A 77 12.97 -8.43 5.52
N LYS A 78 11.96 -8.73 6.35
CA LYS A 78 12.11 -8.70 7.82
C LYS A 78 13.26 -9.58 8.29
N ARG A 79 13.35 -10.81 7.79
CA ARG A 79 14.41 -11.76 8.17
C ARG A 79 15.80 -11.26 7.80
N LEU A 80 15.96 -10.66 6.63
CA LEU A 80 17.27 -10.25 6.12
C LEU A 80 17.72 -8.90 6.66
N SER A 81 16.80 -7.93 6.85
CA SER A 81 17.13 -6.58 7.33
C SER A 81 17.09 -6.43 8.84
N GLY A 82 16.27 -7.25 9.51
CA GLY A 82 15.93 -7.02 10.93
C GLY A 82 15.00 -5.81 11.14
N ALA A 83 14.43 -5.23 10.06
CA ALA A 83 13.55 -4.09 10.15
C ALA A 83 12.32 -4.36 11.02
N ASN A 84 11.86 -3.33 11.73
CA ASN A 84 10.60 -3.43 12.44
C ASN A 84 9.43 -3.34 11.44
N VAL A 85 8.45 -4.21 11.62
CA VAL A 85 7.24 -4.29 10.79
C VAL A 85 6.09 -3.64 11.53
N TYR A 86 5.39 -2.74 10.85
CA TYR A 86 4.30 -1.95 11.41
C TYR A 86 3.02 -2.13 10.60
N SER A 87 1.90 -2.21 11.28
CA SER A 87 0.56 -2.19 10.69
C SER A 87 -0.47 -1.65 11.68
N HIS A 88 -1.70 -1.45 11.22
CA HIS A 88 -2.82 -1.24 12.15
C HIS A 88 -3.13 -2.53 12.93
N GLU A 89 -3.64 -2.40 14.17
CA GLU A 89 -3.98 -3.56 15.02
C GLU A 89 -4.96 -4.52 14.34
N TRP A 90 -5.94 -4.01 13.58
CA TRP A 90 -6.93 -4.79 12.83
C TRP A 90 -6.36 -5.64 11.69
N GLU A 91 -5.14 -5.36 11.24
CA GLU A 91 -4.48 -6.10 10.17
C GLU A 91 -3.41 -7.07 10.70
N ALA A 92 -2.95 -6.88 11.95
CA ALA A 92 -1.78 -7.55 12.49
C ALA A 92 -1.90 -9.09 12.50
N ASP A 93 -3.03 -9.62 12.87
CA ASP A 93 -3.31 -11.06 12.90
C ASP A 93 -3.47 -11.66 11.49
N ILE A 94 -3.99 -10.90 10.53
CA ILE A 94 -4.01 -11.29 9.11
C ILE A 94 -2.58 -11.40 8.59
N ILE A 95 -1.75 -10.39 8.86
CA ILE A 95 -0.35 -10.34 8.42
C ILE A 95 0.48 -11.45 9.09
N ALA A 96 0.18 -11.76 10.34
CA ALA A 96 0.78 -12.89 11.07
C ALA A 96 0.31 -14.26 10.55
N GLY A 97 -0.73 -14.30 9.69
CA GLY A 97 -1.31 -15.55 9.19
C GLY A 97 -2.22 -16.27 10.19
N GLU A 98 -2.60 -15.61 11.27
CA GLU A 98 -3.46 -16.15 12.34
C GLU A 98 -4.95 -16.06 11.97
N ARG A 99 -5.31 -15.10 11.13
CA ARG A 99 -6.65 -14.90 10.59
C ARG A 99 -6.60 -14.78 9.07
N PRO A 100 -7.57 -15.34 8.32
CA PRO A 100 -7.64 -15.13 6.88
C PRO A 100 -7.92 -13.65 6.55
N ALA A 101 -7.41 -13.21 5.39
CA ALA A 101 -7.76 -11.92 4.84
C ALA A 101 -9.28 -11.80 4.67
N GLN A 102 -9.77 -10.58 4.70
CA GLN A 102 -11.20 -10.32 4.64
C GLN A 102 -11.80 -10.79 3.31
N PRO A 103 -13.04 -11.28 3.31
CA PRO A 103 -13.67 -11.77 2.10
C PRO A 103 -13.89 -10.63 1.11
N VAL A 104 -13.59 -10.89 -0.16
CA VAL A 104 -13.95 -9.98 -1.26
C VAL A 104 -15.45 -10.01 -1.50
N THR A 105 -16.04 -8.85 -1.73
CA THR A 105 -17.46 -8.75 -2.06
C THR A 105 -17.70 -9.01 -3.54
N ILE A 106 -18.82 -9.66 -3.88
CA ILE A 106 -19.23 -9.86 -5.28
C ILE A 106 -20.01 -8.61 -5.74
N VAL A 107 -19.28 -7.55 -6.04
CA VAL A 107 -19.87 -6.33 -6.62
C VAL A 107 -19.52 -6.28 -8.11
N PRO A 108 -20.51 -6.13 -9.00
CA PRO A 108 -20.23 -5.98 -10.42
C PRO A 108 -19.48 -4.68 -10.71
N MET A 109 -18.26 -4.80 -11.23
CA MET A 109 -17.48 -3.67 -11.73
C MET A 109 -17.78 -3.49 -13.22
N ARG A 110 -18.02 -2.27 -13.67
CA ARG A 110 -18.42 -2.00 -15.06
C ARG A 110 -17.53 -0.94 -15.72
N PRO A 111 -17.20 -1.11 -17.00
CA PRO A 111 -17.51 -2.28 -17.85
C PRO A 111 -16.62 -3.49 -17.55
N PRO A 112 -17.11 -4.72 -17.71
CA PRO A 112 -16.32 -5.93 -17.41
C PRO A 112 -15.02 -6.04 -18.20
N SER A 113 -15.00 -5.52 -19.41
CA SER A 113 -13.80 -5.50 -20.27
C SER A 113 -12.65 -4.68 -19.67
N THR A 114 -12.94 -3.63 -18.91
CA THR A 114 -11.95 -2.80 -18.22
C THR A 114 -11.39 -3.51 -16.97
N TYR A 115 -12.27 -4.20 -16.24
CA TYR A 115 -11.93 -4.81 -14.95
C TYR A 115 -11.56 -6.30 -15.01
N TRP A 116 -11.37 -6.90 -16.20
CA TRP A 116 -11.16 -8.35 -16.32
C TRP A 116 -10.00 -8.89 -15.47
N ARG A 117 -8.90 -8.12 -15.31
CA ARG A 117 -7.78 -8.51 -14.44
C ARG A 117 -8.13 -8.41 -12.96
N VAL A 118 -8.92 -7.40 -12.57
CA VAL A 118 -9.40 -7.25 -11.19
C VAL A 118 -10.38 -8.37 -10.86
N TYR A 119 -11.25 -8.76 -11.78
CA TYR A 119 -12.09 -9.95 -11.63
C TYR A 119 -11.29 -11.23 -11.45
N TYR A 120 -10.21 -11.40 -12.19
CA TYR A 120 -9.32 -12.54 -12.03
C TYR A 120 -8.70 -12.60 -10.61
N LEU A 121 -8.29 -11.46 -10.06
CA LEU A 121 -7.80 -11.36 -8.68
C LEU A 121 -8.90 -11.65 -7.67
N GLN A 122 -10.08 -11.07 -7.85
CA GLN A 122 -11.25 -11.31 -7.01
C GLN A 122 -11.61 -12.81 -6.98
N PHE A 123 -11.67 -13.46 -8.12
CA PHE A 123 -11.95 -14.88 -8.20
C PHE A 123 -10.83 -15.73 -7.58
N GLY A 124 -9.58 -15.35 -7.80
CA GLY A 124 -8.43 -15.98 -7.15
C GLY A 124 -8.47 -15.87 -5.62
N ALA A 125 -8.80 -14.71 -5.10
CA ALA A 125 -8.96 -14.48 -3.65
C ALA A 125 -10.11 -15.31 -3.07
N ALA A 126 -11.26 -15.36 -3.75
CA ALA A 126 -12.40 -16.18 -3.36
C ALA A 126 -12.08 -17.68 -3.34
N LEU A 127 -11.16 -18.16 -4.18
CA LEU A 127 -10.64 -19.53 -4.19
C LEU A 127 -9.50 -19.79 -3.18
N GLY A 128 -9.25 -18.85 -2.25
CA GLY A 128 -8.23 -19.00 -1.22
C GLY A 128 -6.77 -18.81 -1.70
N ARG A 129 -6.56 -18.25 -2.89
CA ARG A 129 -5.22 -17.91 -3.40
C ARG A 129 -4.62 -16.64 -2.78
N GLY A 130 -5.28 -16.07 -1.78
CA GLY A 130 -4.84 -14.88 -1.03
C GLY A 130 -3.79 -15.16 0.06
N LYS A 131 -3.22 -16.36 0.14
CA LYS A 131 -2.22 -16.70 1.16
C LYS A 131 -0.88 -16.03 0.88
N HIS A 132 -0.25 -15.52 1.93
CA HIS A 132 1.10 -14.94 1.93
C HIS A 132 1.96 -15.65 2.98
N PRO A 133 3.31 -15.55 2.91
CA PRO A 133 4.16 -16.03 3.98
C PRO A 133 3.87 -15.29 5.29
N PRO A 134 3.53 -15.98 6.39
CA PRO A 134 3.24 -15.34 7.68
C PRO A 134 4.42 -14.48 8.17
N CYS A 135 4.10 -13.32 8.72
CA CYS A 135 5.11 -12.44 9.30
C CYS A 135 4.54 -11.69 10.50
N PRO A 136 5.02 -11.96 11.73
CA PRO A 136 4.55 -11.22 12.90
C PRO A 136 4.84 -9.73 12.79
N VAL A 137 3.84 -8.91 13.10
CA VAL A 137 3.97 -7.46 13.22
C VAL A 137 4.73 -7.12 14.49
N GLY A 138 5.72 -6.22 14.38
CA GLY A 138 6.55 -5.82 15.52
C GLY A 138 5.89 -4.74 16.39
N SER A 139 5.13 -3.83 15.76
CA SER A 139 4.44 -2.75 16.46
C SER A 139 3.17 -2.35 15.71
N THR A 140 2.11 -2.03 16.45
CA THR A 140 0.87 -1.50 15.85
C THR A 140 0.91 0.02 15.78
N LEU A 141 0.26 0.58 14.75
CA LEU A 141 0.17 2.00 14.49
C LEU A 141 -1.24 2.50 14.68
N LYS A 142 -1.34 3.75 15.12
CA LYS A 142 -2.57 4.52 15.26
C LYS A 142 -2.50 5.79 14.44
N ASP A 143 -3.64 6.40 14.24
CA ASP A 143 -3.76 7.69 13.59
C ASP A 143 -2.89 8.74 14.28
N GLY A 144 -2.10 9.48 13.50
CA GLY A 144 -1.18 10.52 13.98
C GLY A 144 0.21 10.04 14.37
N ASP A 145 0.46 8.73 14.51
CA ASP A 145 1.79 8.21 14.81
C ASP A 145 2.81 8.61 13.72
N MET A 146 4.10 8.60 14.09
CA MET A 146 5.20 8.85 13.16
C MET A 146 6.06 7.59 13.03
N VAL A 147 6.42 7.22 11.79
CA VAL A 147 7.37 6.15 11.50
C VAL A 147 8.33 6.61 10.40
N GLY A 148 9.63 6.66 10.70
CA GLY A 148 10.58 7.28 9.78
C GLY A 148 10.11 8.70 9.42
N PRO A 149 10.02 9.05 8.13
CA PRO A 149 9.64 10.41 7.71
C PRO A 149 8.12 10.60 7.55
N VAL A 150 7.29 9.59 7.80
CA VAL A 150 5.85 9.65 7.48
C VAL A 150 4.97 9.67 8.71
N GLN A 151 3.90 10.45 8.62
CA GLN A 151 2.78 10.44 9.55
C GLN A 151 1.74 9.42 9.10
N VAL A 152 1.23 8.67 10.07
CA VAL A 152 0.19 7.66 9.87
C VAL A 152 -1.19 8.31 9.82
N LEU A 153 -1.98 7.94 8.84
CA LEU A 153 -3.38 8.28 8.72
C LEU A 153 -4.22 7.01 8.75
N HIS A 154 -5.11 6.85 9.72
CA HIS A 154 -6.09 5.78 9.68
C HIS A 154 -7.17 6.12 8.66
N THR A 155 -7.26 5.32 7.61
CA THR A 155 -8.12 5.55 6.44
C THR A 155 -9.00 4.34 6.14
N PRO A 156 -9.91 3.97 7.08
CA PRO A 156 -10.75 2.80 6.93
C PRO A 156 -11.73 2.92 5.77
N GLY A 157 -12.13 1.76 5.25
CA GLY A 157 -13.09 1.65 4.16
C GLY A 157 -12.76 0.53 3.18
N HIS A 158 -11.54 0.50 2.66
CA HIS A 158 -11.01 -0.65 1.92
C HIS A 158 -10.91 -1.86 2.87
N THR A 159 -10.17 -1.73 3.95
CA THR A 159 -10.24 -2.62 5.12
C THR A 159 -10.46 -1.79 6.39
N PRO A 160 -10.86 -2.40 7.53
CA PRO A 160 -11.06 -1.66 8.78
C PRO A 160 -9.77 -1.06 9.33
N GLY A 161 -8.63 -1.72 9.10
CA GLY A 161 -7.31 -1.28 9.55
C GLY A 161 -6.47 -0.60 8.48
N HIS A 162 -7.07 -0.18 7.36
CA HIS A 162 -6.31 0.45 6.29
C HIS A 162 -5.62 1.72 6.76
N LEU A 163 -4.33 1.87 6.43
CA LEU A 163 -3.50 3.04 6.70
C LEU A 163 -3.05 3.69 5.40
N ALA A 164 -3.07 5.01 5.39
CA ALA A 164 -2.31 5.84 4.46
C ALA A 164 -1.14 6.48 5.21
N PHE A 165 -0.13 6.93 4.48
CA PHE A 165 1.05 7.55 5.05
C PHE A 165 1.30 8.90 4.40
N TRP A 166 1.51 9.94 5.20
CA TRP A 166 1.76 11.29 4.76
C TRP A 166 3.19 11.73 5.05
N TRP A 167 3.93 12.18 4.04
CA TRP A 167 5.25 12.79 4.22
C TRP A 167 5.12 14.32 4.10
N PRO A 168 4.97 15.05 5.23
CA PRO A 168 4.69 16.48 5.22
C PRO A 168 5.73 17.32 4.48
N GLU A 169 7.03 17.07 4.73
CA GLU A 169 8.11 17.86 4.16
C GLU A 169 8.21 17.74 2.64
N ARG A 170 7.66 16.69 2.07
CA ARG A 170 7.66 16.44 0.62
C ARG A 170 6.28 16.56 0.00
N ARG A 171 5.26 16.79 0.81
CA ARG A 171 3.85 16.85 0.38
C ARG A 171 3.43 15.63 -0.45
N ILE A 172 3.87 14.44 -0.02
CA ILE A 172 3.56 13.16 -0.68
C ILE A 172 2.63 12.33 0.21
N LEU A 173 1.52 11.92 -0.37
CA LEU A 173 0.57 11.00 0.23
C LEU A 173 0.72 9.61 -0.38
N PHE A 174 0.93 8.59 0.45
CA PHE A 174 0.86 7.18 0.09
C PHE A 174 -0.50 6.66 0.51
N ALA A 175 -1.42 6.61 -0.45
CA ALA A 175 -2.84 6.38 -0.20
C ALA A 175 -3.22 4.89 -0.08
N GLY A 176 -2.29 3.97 -0.35
CA GLY A 176 -2.59 2.54 -0.42
C GLY A 176 -3.75 2.26 -1.37
N ASP A 177 -4.63 1.35 -0.97
CA ASP A 177 -5.79 0.94 -1.75
C ASP A 177 -7.05 1.76 -1.46
N ALA A 178 -6.92 2.83 -0.66
CA ALA A 178 -8.00 3.81 -0.55
C ALA A 178 -8.32 4.47 -1.89
N ILE A 179 -7.33 4.51 -2.78
CA ILE A 179 -7.42 5.08 -4.13
C ILE A 179 -6.71 4.14 -5.10
N ALA A 180 -7.29 3.93 -6.27
CA ALA A 180 -6.66 3.22 -7.38
C ALA A 180 -6.60 4.11 -8.63
N THR A 181 -5.54 3.96 -9.41
CA THR A 181 -5.43 4.56 -10.76
C THR A 181 -5.47 3.49 -11.85
N TYR A 182 -5.49 2.23 -11.46
CA TYR A 182 -5.62 1.07 -12.36
C TYR A 182 -6.88 0.26 -12.02
N PRO A 183 -7.67 -0.22 -12.98
CA PRO A 183 -7.62 0.09 -14.42
C PRO A 183 -8.13 1.48 -14.77
N VAL A 184 -8.77 2.14 -13.82
CA VAL A 184 -9.28 3.52 -13.91
C VAL A 184 -9.04 4.25 -12.59
N PHE A 185 -9.11 5.58 -12.61
CA PHE A 185 -9.01 6.38 -11.39
C PHE A 185 -10.33 6.31 -10.60
N GLU A 186 -10.28 5.74 -9.40
CA GLU A 186 -11.45 5.54 -8.55
C GLU A 186 -11.11 5.43 -7.06
N ALA A 187 -12.13 5.48 -6.21
CA ALA A 187 -12.04 5.33 -4.76
C ALA A 187 -11.84 3.85 -4.36
N GLY A 188 -10.68 3.31 -4.69
CA GLY A 188 -10.37 1.89 -4.54
C GLY A 188 -11.23 0.99 -5.43
N TRP A 189 -10.92 -0.30 -5.49
CA TRP A 189 -11.73 -1.23 -6.29
C TRP A 189 -13.02 -1.60 -5.57
N PRO A 190 -14.20 -1.40 -6.16
CA PRO A 190 -15.49 -1.62 -5.48
C PRO A 190 -15.65 -3.02 -4.87
N ALA A 191 -15.13 -4.06 -5.55
CA ALA A 191 -15.19 -5.44 -5.08
C ALA A 191 -14.32 -5.73 -3.85
N PHE A 192 -13.38 -4.86 -3.52
CA PHE A 192 -12.46 -5.01 -2.40
C PHE A 192 -12.72 -4.01 -1.28
N ASN A 193 -13.59 -3.02 -1.51
CA ASN A 193 -13.96 -2.04 -0.48
C ASN A 193 -15.06 -2.60 0.44
N LEU A 194 -14.75 -2.75 1.71
CA LEU A 194 -15.69 -3.28 2.71
C LEU A 194 -16.72 -2.24 3.17
N ASN A 195 -16.33 -0.97 3.21
CA ASN A 195 -17.21 0.11 3.64
C ASN A 195 -17.03 1.36 2.76
N PRO A 196 -17.82 1.51 1.67
CA PRO A 196 -17.71 2.65 0.77
C PRO A 196 -17.97 4.01 1.42
N THR A 197 -18.77 4.06 2.49
CA THR A 197 -19.04 5.32 3.22
C THR A 197 -17.81 5.78 4.00
N GLN A 198 -17.17 4.88 4.75
CA GLN A 198 -15.92 5.17 5.42
C GLN A 198 -14.81 5.52 4.43
N GLN A 199 -14.76 4.81 3.30
CA GLN A 199 -13.81 5.09 2.22
C GLN A 199 -13.89 6.54 1.75
N ARG A 200 -15.10 7.03 1.47
CA ARG A 200 -15.29 8.44 1.08
C ARG A 200 -14.85 9.42 2.16
N THR A 201 -15.14 9.13 3.42
CA THR A 201 -14.70 9.97 4.56
C THR A 201 -13.17 10.00 4.64
N SER A 202 -12.52 8.86 4.46
CA SER A 202 -11.06 8.75 4.41
C SER A 202 -10.46 9.55 3.25
N ILE A 203 -11.07 9.48 2.06
CA ILE A 203 -10.63 10.25 0.88
C ILE A 203 -10.77 11.76 1.10
N ARG A 204 -11.86 12.23 1.72
CA ARG A 204 -11.99 13.67 2.07
C ARG A 204 -10.83 14.13 2.94
N ARG A 205 -10.55 13.38 4.01
CA ARG A 205 -9.44 13.70 4.91
C ARG A 205 -8.09 13.72 4.17
N MET A 206 -7.85 12.79 3.26
CA MET A 206 -6.65 12.76 2.43
C MET A 206 -6.58 13.95 1.47
N ALA A 207 -7.72 14.37 0.89
CA ALA A 207 -7.78 15.53 0.01
C ALA A 207 -7.45 16.85 0.72
N ASP A 208 -7.79 16.96 2.01
CA ASP A 208 -7.49 18.15 2.83
C ASP A 208 -5.99 18.35 3.09
N LEU A 209 -5.15 17.34 2.84
CA LEU A 209 -3.69 17.45 2.96
C LEU A 209 -3.04 18.27 1.85
N GLU A 210 -3.76 18.52 0.75
CA GLU A 210 -3.24 19.26 -0.41
C GLU A 210 -1.93 18.68 -0.95
N ALA A 211 -1.89 17.35 -1.12
CA ALA A 211 -0.71 16.63 -1.57
C ALA A 211 -0.32 17.02 -3.01
N ASP A 212 0.98 17.19 -3.26
CA ASP A 212 1.51 17.43 -4.60
C ASP A 212 1.62 16.11 -5.39
N VAL A 213 1.89 15.01 -4.66
CA VAL A 213 1.98 13.65 -5.22
C VAL A 213 1.10 12.72 -4.40
N VAL A 214 0.33 11.88 -5.08
CA VAL A 214 -0.42 10.77 -4.47
C VAL A 214 0.06 9.44 -5.06
N ALA A 215 0.70 8.65 -4.24
CA ALA A 215 1.17 7.31 -4.52
C ALA A 215 0.09 6.30 -4.10
N VAL A 216 -0.32 5.43 -5.00
CA VAL A 216 -1.43 4.49 -4.82
C VAL A 216 -0.93 3.04 -4.75
N GLY A 217 -1.70 2.15 -4.13
CA GLY A 217 -1.37 0.73 -4.06
C GLY A 217 -1.48 0.04 -5.41
N HIS A 218 -2.44 0.44 -6.25
CA HIS A 218 -2.68 -0.13 -7.57
C HIS A 218 -2.75 0.92 -8.67
N GLY A 219 -1.79 0.87 -9.60
CA GLY A 219 -1.66 1.78 -10.75
C GLY A 219 -0.65 2.90 -10.52
N ASP A 220 -0.49 3.78 -11.52
CA ASP A 220 0.57 4.79 -11.52
C ASP A 220 0.32 5.90 -10.49
N PRO A 221 1.36 6.39 -9.80
CA PRO A 221 1.28 7.56 -8.93
C PRO A 221 0.79 8.81 -9.68
N ILE A 222 0.05 9.65 -8.98
CA ILE A 222 -0.44 10.95 -9.48
C ILE A 222 0.60 12.00 -9.12
N THR A 223 1.28 12.56 -10.12
CA THR A 223 2.37 13.54 -9.92
C THR A 223 2.00 14.97 -10.35
N GLY A 224 0.74 15.20 -10.70
CA GLY A 224 0.25 16.53 -11.09
C GLY A 224 -1.24 16.65 -10.83
N GLY A 225 -1.66 17.80 -10.24
CA GLY A 225 -3.05 18.05 -9.89
C GLY A 225 -3.62 17.05 -8.87
N ALA A 226 -2.76 16.49 -8.02
CA ALA A 226 -3.12 15.37 -7.15
C ALA A 226 -4.27 15.73 -6.19
N ALA A 227 -4.19 16.85 -5.52
CA ALA A 227 -5.24 17.31 -4.59
C ALA A 227 -6.60 17.52 -5.31
N GLU A 228 -6.60 18.11 -6.51
CA GLU A 228 -7.81 18.30 -7.31
C GLU A 228 -8.42 16.97 -7.73
N ARG A 229 -7.58 16.02 -8.18
CA ARG A 229 -8.03 14.67 -8.53
C ARG A 229 -8.65 13.95 -7.34
N LEU A 230 -8.07 14.07 -6.14
CA LEU A 230 -8.68 13.47 -4.94
C LEU A 230 -10.06 14.07 -4.66
N ARG A 231 -10.22 15.39 -4.78
CA ARG A 231 -11.52 16.05 -4.59
C ARG A 231 -12.57 15.56 -5.59
N SER A 232 -12.19 15.14 -6.78
CA SER A 232 -13.13 14.61 -7.78
C SER A 232 -13.72 13.23 -7.43
N LEU A 233 -13.21 12.55 -6.39
CA LEU A 233 -13.71 11.26 -5.90
C LEU A 233 -14.76 11.39 -4.78
N ILE A 234 -15.06 12.60 -4.30
CA ILE A 234 -15.91 12.85 -3.13
C ILE A 234 -17.27 13.47 -3.47
#